data_2185b8130ee5588885a2fa5cebcf0d74
#
_entry.id   2185b8130ee5588885a2fa5cebcf0d74
#
_cell.length_a   1.000
_cell.length_b   1.000
_cell.length_c   1.000
_cell.angle_alpha   90.00
_cell.angle_beta   90.00
_cell.angle_gamma   90.00
#
_symmetry.space_group_name_H-M   'P 1'
#
loop_
_entity.id
_entity.type
_entity.pdbx_description
1 polymer ?
#
loop_
_entity_poly.entity_id
_entity_poly.type
_entity_poly.pdbx_seq_one_letter_code
_entity_poly.pdbx_strand_id
1 'polypeptide(L)'
;MGKYHLLLDCSYIREIPSSPVSVFIYAGRLLQGLRLSTTFDVTALVCKGLDDYIDSLAGYCVDKIVVDIQDTVTHSIALDRLLALIPFDKELRRKHIDVVITPHHIESRYFFPKRYHHHFIVHDLIYRRRLKEKTHKWKYACISLWRWILFRKVRYFISISEETRKELMKLKKKDSDVLYNSIPFNFQLQEKPVESVCGRRYILDVNRFELYKNAETLIRALYELKDQIPHILYLKGYNHFPQDLMYLQSVVSELKLKDRVIFDTSNRTEAEMRWLYTHADLLVSPSLKEGFGWTPIEAAVLKTPVLISNIDVLKEVTCGKLPTFDPYSVDDLASKIQSILTNPPSVEERETLAALYKEKYSLKGQIDGLTNIILKHLKEENDGFRR
;
A
#
# COMPACT_ATOMS: atom_id res chain seq x y z
N MET A 1 0.44 31.73 14.48
CA MET A 1 -0.34 30.60 14.95
C MET A 1 0.65 29.55 15.44
N GLY A 2 0.40 28.94 16.63
CA GLY A 2 1.19 27.80 17.10
C GLY A 2 0.99 26.60 16.18
N LYS A 3 1.93 25.64 16.21
CA LYS A 3 1.76 24.37 15.52
C LYS A 3 0.68 23.52 16.19
N TYR A 4 0.01 22.68 15.41
CA TYR A 4 -0.86 21.64 15.92
C TYR A 4 -0.04 20.42 16.32
N HIS A 5 -0.43 19.73 17.39
CA HIS A 5 0.20 18.47 17.79
C HIS A 5 -0.52 17.27 17.15
N LEU A 6 0.20 16.56 16.30
CA LEU A 6 -0.32 15.44 15.53
C LEU A 6 0.22 14.11 16.08
N LEU A 7 -0.69 13.18 16.39
CA LEU A 7 -0.37 11.80 16.71
C LEU A 7 -0.50 10.93 15.44
N LEU A 8 0.56 10.27 15.04
CA LEU A 8 0.50 9.20 14.03
C LEU A 8 0.41 7.85 14.72
N ASP A 9 -0.70 7.13 14.54
CA ASP A 9 -0.93 5.82 15.15
C ASP A 9 -0.16 4.73 14.40
N CYS A 10 1.02 4.38 14.91
CA CYS A 10 1.83 3.27 14.42
C CYS A 10 1.68 2.00 15.26
N SER A 11 0.73 1.96 16.21
CA SER A 11 0.52 0.82 17.13
C SER A 11 0.03 -0.47 16.46
N TYR A 12 -0.35 -0.41 15.21
CA TYR A 12 -0.65 -1.59 14.40
C TYR A 12 0.62 -2.36 13.97
N ILE A 13 1.78 -1.74 14.01
CA ILE A 13 3.09 -2.37 13.82
C ILE A 13 3.44 -3.05 15.14
N ARG A 14 3.52 -4.38 15.16
CA ARG A 14 3.70 -5.17 16.39
C ARG A 14 5.01 -5.93 16.45
N GLU A 15 5.61 -6.13 15.33
CA GLU A 15 6.86 -6.86 15.14
C GLU A 15 7.64 -6.25 13.99
N ILE A 16 8.94 -6.43 14.01
CA ILE A 16 9.78 -6.10 12.87
C ILE A 16 9.51 -7.17 11.82
N PRO A 17 8.94 -6.82 10.66
CA PRO A 17 8.59 -7.81 9.66
C PRO A 17 9.86 -8.38 9.02
N SER A 18 9.82 -9.67 8.71
CA SER A 18 10.89 -10.33 7.94
C SER A 18 10.99 -9.80 6.50
N SER A 19 9.99 -9.06 6.04
CA SER A 19 9.93 -8.49 4.69
C SER A 19 9.22 -7.13 4.70
N PRO A 20 9.52 -6.22 3.76
CA PRO A 20 8.88 -4.91 3.68
C PRO A 20 7.35 -5.02 3.56
N VAL A 21 6.64 -4.34 4.44
CA VAL A 21 5.16 -4.27 4.43
C VAL A 21 4.74 -2.89 3.97
N SER A 22 3.97 -2.82 2.89
CA SER A 22 3.60 -1.55 2.23
C SER A 22 2.98 -0.51 3.17
N VAL A 23 2.15 -0.93 4.12
CA VAL A 23 1.54 -0.01 5.09
C VAL A 23 2.52 0.49 6.16
N PHE A 24 3.61 -0.25 6.45
CA PHE A 24 4.68 0.21 7.33
C PHE A 24 5.56 1.22 6.62
N ILE A 25 5.90 0.95 5.35
CA ILE A 25 6.59 1.91 4.47
C ILE A 25 5.77 3.20 4.37
N TYR A 26 4.45 3.09 4.21
CA TYR A 26 3.56 4.24 4.15
C TYR A 26 3.62 5.09 5.43
N ALA A 27 3.56 4.47 6.62
CA ALA A 27 3.72 5.19 7.89
C ALA A 27 5.08 5.88 8.01
N GLY A 28 6.15 5.19 7.63
CA GLY A 28 7.50 5.76 7.59
C GLY A 28 7.58 6.99 6.67
N ARG A 29 6.99 6.92 5.48
CA ARG A 29 6.93 8.06 4.54
C ARG A 29 6.15 9.24 5.12
N LEU A 30 5.03 8.99 5.79
CA LEU A 30 4.32 10.06 6.49
C LEU A 30 5.18 10.71 7.57
N LEU A 31 5.88 9.93 8.40
CA LEU A 31 6.80 10.46 9.41
C LEU A 31 7.92 11.30 8.78
N GLN A 32 8.58 10.77 7.73
CA GLN A 32 9.63 11.48 6.99
C GLN A 32 9.15 12.83 6.47
N GLY A 33 7.99 12.86 5.85
CA GLY A 33 7.44 14.08 5.27
C GLY A 33 6.93 15.07 6.32
N LEU A 34 6.22 14.59 7.33
CA LEU A 34 5.67 15.41 8.41
C LEU A 34 6.76 16.07 9.27
N ARG A 35 7.96 15.46 9.38
CA ARG A 35 9.12 16.09 10.03
C ARG A 35 9.42 17.49 9.49
N LEU A 36 9.22 17.70 8.20
CA LEU A 36 9.49 18.97 7.52
C LEU A 36 8.30 19.95 7.63
N SER A 37 7.21 19.54 8.26
CA SER A 37 6.01 20.38 8.40
C SER A 37 6.28 21.57 9.30
N THR A 38 5.85 22.76 8.86
CA THR A 38 5.77 23.95 9.69
C THR A 38 4.45 24.05 10.44
N THR A 39 3.49 23.16 10.14
CA THR A 39 2.12 23.18 10.67
C THR A 39 1.95 22.22 11.85
N PHE A 40 2.69 21.09 11.85
CA PHE A 40 2.53 20.05 12.85
C PHE A 40 3.82 19.78 13.62
N ASP A 41 3.66 19.53 14.93
CA ASP A 41 4.62 18.78 15.73
C ASP A 41 4.12 17.35 15.85
N VAL A 42 4.97 16.37 15.55
CA VAL A 42 4.56 14.97 15.33
C VAL A 42 5.03 14.07 16.45
N THR A 43 4.10 13.31 16.99
CA THR A 43 4.34 12.22 17.95
C THR A 43 3.86 10.92 17.35
N ALA A 44 4.65 9.84 17.44
CA ALA A 44 4.24 8.50 17.02
C ALA A 44 3.68 7.70 18.20
N LEU A 45 2.57 6.98 18.00
CA LEU A 45 2.09 5.97 18.93
C LEU A 45 2.72 4.63 18.57
N VAL A 46 3.50 4.03 19.46
CA VAL A 46 4.35 2.85 19.17
C VAL A 46 4.12 1.74 20.17
N CYS A 47 4.21 0.49 19.74
CA CYS A 47 4.29 -0.65 20.64
C CYS A 47 5.69 -0.71 21.29
N LYS A 48 5.71 -1.08 22.58
CA LYS A 48 6.93 -1.27 23.36
C LYS A 48 7.91 -2.22 22.64
N GLY A 49 9.17 -1.81 22.58
CA GLY A 49 10.24 -2.57 21.92
C GLY A 49 10.34 -2.37 20.40
N LEU A 50 9.54 -1.46 19.82
CA LEU A 50 9.60 -1.10 18.39
C LEU A 50 10.08 0.33 18.15
N ASP A 51 10.61 0.97 19.18
CA ASP A 51 11.06 2.36 19.15
C ASP A 51 12.10 2.61 18.05
N ASP A 52 13.16 1.79 18.04
CA ASP A 52 14.25 1.89 17.04
C ASP A 52 13.78 1.56 15.62
N TYR A 53 12.84 0.61 15.49
CA TYR A 53 12.29 0.28 14.19
C TYR A 53 11.46 1.44 13.60
N ILE A 54 10.66 2.11 14.42
CA ILE A 54 9.91 3.30 13.98
C ILE A 54 10.87 4.43 13.61
N ASP A 55 11.93 4.65 14.37
CA ASP A 55 12.97 5.64 14.04
C ASP A 55 13.68 5.29 12.72
N SER A 56 13.94 4.01 12.47
CA SER A 56 14.51 3.56 11.20
C SER A 56 13.57 3.81 10.00
N LEU A 57 12.26 3.57 10.16
CA LEU A 57 11.27 3.88 9.14
C LEU A 57 11.15 5.39 8.88
N ALA A 58 11.22 6.18 9.94
CA ALA A 58 11.15 7.63 9.87
C ALA A 58 12.45 8.27 9.35
N GLY A 59 13.59 7.60 9.52
CA GLY A 59 14.91 8.14 9.23
C GLY A 59 15.40 9.21 10.22
N TYR A 60 14.77 9.31 11.40
CA TYR A 60 15.14 10.21 12.49
C TYR A 60 14.51 9.74 13.81
N CYS A 61 15.00 10.24 14.96
CA CYS A 61 14.41 9.98 16.26
C CYS A 61 13.08 10.73 16.40
N VAL A 62 11.98 9.98 16.45
CA VAL A 62 10.60 10.52 16.53
C VAL A 62 10.22 10.70 18.01
N ASP A 63 9.47 11.76 18.35
CA ASP A 63 8.80 11.83 19.65
C ASP A 63 7.73 10.72 19.73
N LYS A 64 7.64 10.03 20.87
CA LYS A 64 6.83 8.80 20.98
C LYS A 64 5.91 8.80 22.20
N ILE A 65 4.77 8.13 22.05
CA ILE A 65 3.97 7.55 23.13
C ILE A 65 4.08 6.05 23.00
N VAL A 66 4.70 5.40 24.01
CA VAL A 66 4.90 3.95 23.99
C VAL A 66 3.76 3.27 24.75
N VAL A 67 3.17 2.26 24.10
CA VAL A 67 2.10 1.45 24.70
C VAL A 67 2.55 0.00 24.83
N ASP A 68 2.30 -0.58 26.01
CA ASP A 68 2.56 -1.99 26.27
C ASP A 68 1.33 -2.80 25.86
N ILE A 69 1.35 -3.33 24.65
CA ILE A 69 0.29 -4.21 24.15
C ILE A 69 0.77 -5.63 24.37
N GLN A 70 0.45 -6.17 25.56
CA GLN A 70 0.61 -7.61 25.75
C GLN A 70 -0.35 -8.33 24.81
N ASP A 71 0.19 -9.19 23.95
CA ASP A 71 -0.58 -10.12 23.11
C ASP A 71 -1.16 -11.24 23.98
N THR A 72 -2.08 -10.89 24.87
CA THR A 72 -2.89 -11.89 25.56
C THR A 72 -3.96 -12.39 24.59
N VAL A 73 -3.60 -13.42 23.85
CA VAL A 73 -4.48 -14.16 22.94
C VAL A 73 -5.70 -14.78 23.66
N THR A 74 -5.77 -14.67 25.00
CA THR A 74 -6.68 -15.43 25.86
C THR A 74 -7.72 -14.60 26.60
N HIS A 75 -7.68 -13.28 26.63
CA HIS A 75 -8.66 -12.46 27.36
C HIS A 75 -9.46 -11.52 26.47
N SER A 76 -10.70 -11.23 26.86
CA SER A 76 -11.70 -10.55 26.05
C SER A 76 -11.16 -9.24 25.43
N ILE A 77 -10.87 -9.31 24.17
CA ILE A 77 -10.32 -8.23 23.33
C ILE A 77 -11.03 -6.87 23.53
N ALA A 78 -12.28 -6.87 23.98
CA ALA A 78 -13.07 -5.68 24.22
C ALA A 78 -12.75 -5.01 25.55
N LEU A 79 -12.52 -5.76 26.62
CA LEU A 79 -12.31 -5.22 27.97
C LEU A 79 -10.89 -4.64 28.12
N ASP A 80 -9.87 -5.35 27.60
CA ASP A 80 -8.47 -4.88 27.62
C ASP A 80 -8.31 -3.59 26.82
N ARG A 81 -9.05 -3.46 25.72
CA ARG A 81 -9.09 -2.25 24.91
C ARG A 81 -9.80 -1.08 25.58
N LEU A 82 -10.84 -1.35 26.36
CA LEU A 82 -11.55 -0.33 27.14
C LEU A 82 -10.70 0.16 28.32
N LEU A 83 -10.00 -0.75 29.01
CA LEU A 83 -9.14 -0.42 30.15
C LEU A 83 -7.85 0.29 29.74
N ALA A 84 -7.31 0.00 28.53
CA ALA A 84 -6.14 0.71 28.00
C ALA A 84 -6.42 2.17 27.62
N LEU A 85 -7.68 2.58 27.47
CA LEU A 85 -8.07 3.93 27.05
C LEU A 85 -7.80 5.01 28.12
N ILE A 86 -7.91 4.69 29.41
CA ILE A 86 -7.85 5.69 30.49
C ILE A 86 -6.42 6.21 30.70
N PRO A 87 -5.39 5.35 30.87
CA PRO A 87 -4.00 5.82 30.99
C PRO A 87 -3.51 6.52 29.73
N PHE A 88 -3.93 6.04 28.55
CA PHE A 88 -3.57 6.56 27.27
C PHE A 88 -4.11 7.98 27.01
N ASP A 89 -5.35 8.25 27.37
CA ASP A 89 -5.94 9.59 27.25
C ASP A 89 -5.20 10.62 28.10
N LYS A 90 -4.67 10.24 29.25
CA LYS A 90 -3.85 11.12 30.09
C LYS A 90 -2.56 11.54 29.38
N GLU A 91 -1.90 10.61 28.68
CA GLU A 91 -0.69 10.89 27.89
C GLU A 91 -1.01 11.80 26.68
N LEU A 92 -2.11 11.54 25.97
CA LEU A 92 -2.54 12.40 24.86
C LEU A 92 -2.79 13.84 25.31
N ARG A 93 -3.41 14.02 26.48
CA ARG A 93 -3.63 15.36 27.06
C ARG A 93 -2.31 16.01 27.48
N ARG A 94 -1.40 15.24 28.10
CA ARG A 94 -0.08 15.75 28.52
C ARG A 94 0.72 16.27 27.34
N LYS A 95 0.62 15.61 26.19
CA LYS A 95 1.27 16.01 24.95
C LYS A 95 0.43 16.98 24.09
N HIS A 96 -0.70 17.46 24.61
CA HIS A 96 -1.57 18.40 23.93
C HIS A 96 -1.95 17.97 22.50
N ILE A 97 -2.24 16.68 22.29
CA ILE A 97 -2.59 16.16 20.96
C ILE A 97 -3.90 16.80 20.48
N ASP A 98 -3.88 17.38 19.28
CA ASP A 98 -5.02 17.97 18.60
C ASP A 98 -5.59 17.03 17.54
N VAL A 99 -4.71 16.41 16.75
CA VAL A 99 -5.04 15.60 15.57
C VAL A 99 -4.50 14.19 15.73
N VAL A 100 -5.29 13.20 15.34
CA VAL A 100 -4.86 11.80 15.30
C VAL A 100 -5.02 11.30 13.87
N ILE A 101 -3.98 10.66 13.34
CA ILE A 101 -4.02 9.96 12.07
C ILE A 101 -3.79 8.48 12.33
N THR A 102 -4.71 7.65 11.87
CA THR A 102 -4.54 6.20 11.79
C THR A 102 -4.25 5.82 10.34
N PRO A 103 -2.97 5.49 10.00
CA PRO A 103 -2.56 5.24 8.61
C PRO A 103 -3.09 3.93 8.04
N HIS A 104 -3.59 3.02 8.89
CA HIS A 104 -4.10 1.73 8.47
C HIS A 104 -5.40 1.36 9.20
N HIS A 105 -6.53 1.66 8.57
CA HIS A 105 -7.87 1.51 9.15
C HIS A 105 -8.25 0.08 9.57
N ILE A 106 -7.65 -0.94 8.94
CA ILE A 106 -7.99 -2.36 9.19
C ILE A 106 -7.50 -2.81 10.56
N GLU A 107 -6.35 -2.31 10.97
CA GLU A 107 -5.64 -2.75 12.18
C GLU A 107 -5.75 -1.75 13.35
N SER A 108 -6.50 -0.66 13.17
CA SER A 108 -6.70 0.31 14.24
C SER A 108 -7.31 -0.36 15.48
N ARG A 109 -6.66 -0.14 16.62
CA ARG A 109 -7.00 -0.76 17.89
C ARG A 109 -7.62 0.21 18.87
N TYR A 110 -7.26 1.48 18.75
CA TYR A 110 -7.65 2.50 19.69
C TYR A 110 -8.86 3.27 19.22
N PHE A 111 -9.68 3.57 20.19
CA PHE A 111 -10.80 4.47 20.06
C PHE A 111 -10.37 5.81 20.63
N PHE A 112 -10.31 6.84 19.79
CA PHE A 112 -9.98 8.19 20.25
C PHE A 112 -11.28 8.96 20.57
N PRO A 113 -11.36 9.61 21.75
CA PRO A 113 -12.47 10.52 22.06
C PRO A 113 -12.68 11.59 20.99
N LYS A 114 -13.92 12.07 20.84
CA LYS A 114 -14.28 13.06 19.81
C LYS A 114 -13.50 14.38 19.85
N ARG A 115 -12.91 14.72 21.01
CA ARG A 115 -12.07 15.92 21.15
C ARG A 115 -10.80 15.89 20.31
N TYR A 116 -10.34 14.68 19.89
CA TYR A 116 -9.24 14.55 18.96
C TYR A 116 -9.78 14.46 17.53
N HIS A 117 -9.27 15.30 16.65
CA HIS A 117 -9.64 15.28 15.23
C HIS A 117 -9.07 14.02 14.58
N HIS A 118 -9.82 12.92 14.62
CA HIS A 118 -9.36 11.60 14.21
C HIS A 118 -9.65 11.32 12.73
N HIS A 119 -8.60 11.06 11.98
CA HIS A 119 -8.62 10.76 10.56
C HIS A 119 -8.20 9.32 10.31
N PHE A 120 -9.00 8.58 9.55
CA PHE A 120 -8.67 7.24 9.06
C PHE A 120 -8.22 7.29 7.62
N ILE A 121 -7.01 6.74 7.34
CA ILE A 121 -6.56 6.51 5.97
C ILE A 121 -7.01 5.11 5.55
N VAL A 122 -7.76 5.05 4.45
CA VAL A 122 -8.36 3.83 3.91
C VAL A 122 -7.60 3.43 2.66
N HIS A 123 -6.84 2.33 2.75
CA HIS A 123 -6.05 1.81 1.63
C HIS A 123 -6.88 0.99 0.66
N ASP A 124 -7.74 0.11 1.17
CA ASP A 124 -8.68 -0.69 0.38
C ASP A 124 -9.76 -1.30 1.29
N LEU A 125 -10.78 -1.90 0.67
CA LEU A 125 -11.81 -2.67 1.36
C LEU A 125 -11.85 -4.13 0.89
N ILE A 126 -10.75 -4.63 0.31
CA ILE A 126 -10.62 -5.96 -0.30
C ILE A 126 -10.75 -7.08 0.75
N TYR A 127 -10.37 -6.82 1.99
CA TYR A 127 -10.41 -7.79 3.09
C TYR A 127 -11.82 -8.38 3.34
N ARG A 128 -12.90 -7.70 2.94
CA ARG A 128 -14.28 -8.19 3.13
C ARG A 128 -14.56 -9.50 2.41
N ARG A 129 -13.92 -9.74 1.26
CA ARG A 129 -14.09 -10.97 0.48
C ARG A 129 -13.49 -12.18 1.20
N ARG A 130 -12.36 -12.00 1.90
CA ARG A 130 -11.61 -13.05 2.59
C ARG A 130 -12.24 -13.51 3.90
N LEU A 131 -13.01 -12.65 4.57
CA LEU A 131 -13.69 -12.99 5.82
C LEU A 131 -14.76 -14.08 5.63
N LYS A 132 -15.26 -14.28 4.40
CA LYS A 132 -16.25 -15.30 4.09
C LYS A 132 -15.67 -16.72 4.01
N GLU A 133 -14.35 -16.84 3.83
CA GLU A 133 -13.68 -18.12 3.54
C GLU A 133 -13.05 -18.80 4.78
N LYS A 134 -13.03 -18.16 5.96
CA LYS A 134 -12.31 -18.65 7.13
C LYS A 134 -13.18 -19.37 8.16
N THR A 135 -12.63 -20.44 8.72
CA THR A 135 -13.28 -21.40 9.64
C THR A 135 -13.69 -20.85 11.01
N HIS A 136 -13.15 -19.70 11.47
CA HIS A 136 -13.46 -19.13 12.80
C HIS A 136 -14.49 -18.01 12.73
N LYS A 137 -15.72 -18.34 12.38
CA LYS A 137 -16.82 -17.38 12.15
C LYS A 137 -17.05 -16.38 13.29
N TRP A 138 -16.99 -16.81 14.56
CA TRP A 138 -17.27 -15.94 15.71
C TRP A 138 -16.17 -14.88 15.95
N LYS A 139 -14.89 -15.26 15.84
CA LYS A 139 -13.75 -14.32 15.98
C LYS A 139 -13.83 -13.23 14.93
N TYR A 140 -14.18 -13.59 13.71
CA TYR A 140 -14.36 -12.62 12.62
C TYR A 140 -15.61 -11.76 12.78
N ALA A 141 -16.67 -12.29 13.39
CA ALA A 141 -17.85 -11.51 13.75
C ALA A 141 -17.50 -10.41 14.77
N CYS A 142 -16.73 -10.74 15.81
CA CYS A 142 -16.26 -9.76 16.80
C CYS A 142 -15.37 -8.68 16.18
N ILE A 143 -14.41 -9.07 15.32
CA ILE A 143 -13.55 -8.12 14.59
C ILE A 143 -14.40 -7.23 13.66
N SER A 144 -15.39 -7.80 12.99
CA SER A 144 -16.27 -7.06 12.10
C SER A 144 -17.15 -6.07 12.85
N LEU A 145 -17.67 -6.47 14.04
CA LEU A 145 -18.44 -5.61 14.92
C LEU A 145 -17.58 -4.45 15.45
N TRP A 146 -16.35 -4.74 15.91
CA TRP A 146 -15.41 -3.72 16.37
C TRP A 146 -15.10 -2.70 15.26
N ARG A 147 -14.78 -3.18 14.07
CA ARG A 147 -14.57 -2.31 12.90
C ARG A 147 -15.80 -1.49 12.54
N TRP A 148 -16.98 -2.08 12.65
CA TRP A 148 -18.23 -1.34 12.42
C TRP A 148 -18.42 -0.21 13.43
N ILE A 149 -18.11 -0.43 14.72
CA ILE A 149 -18.14 0.60 15.76
C ILE A 149 -17.12 1.69 15.44
N LEU A 150 -15.87 1.35 15.12
CA LEU A 150 -14.82 2.30 14.75
C LEU A 150 -15.26 3.16 13.56
N PHE A 151 -15.74 2.55 12.48
CA PHE A 151 -16.22 3.29 11.31
C PHE A 151 -17.39 4.23 11.60
N ARG A 152 -18.21 3.93 12.60
CA ARG A 152 -19.28 4.83 13.03
C ARG A 152 -18.80 6.01 13.87
N LYS A 153 -17.72 5.82 14.60
CA LYS A 153 -17.20 6.80 15.55
C LYS A 153 -16.20 7.76 14.90
N VAL A 154 -15.45 7.30 13.91
CA VAL A 154 -14.55 8.16 13.15
C VAL A 154 -15.36 9.06 12.23
N ARG A 155 -15.00 10.34 12.24
CA ARG A 155 -15.69 11.38 11.47
C ARG A 155 -15.03 11.59 10.11
N TYR A 156 -13.71 11.61 10.06
CA TYR A 156 -12.94 11.97 8.89
C TYR A 156 -12.25 10.75 8.28
N PHE A 157 -12.47 10.57 6.99
CA PHE A 157 -11.85 9.51 6.21
C PHE A 157 -11.03 10.11 5.08
N ILE A 158 -9.89 9.48 4.79
CA ILE A 158 -9.02 9.81 3.68
C ILE A 158 -8.82 8.54 2.87
N SER A 159 -9.26 8.51 1.63
CA SER A 159 -9.07 7.39 0.71
C SER A 159 -7.83 7.61 -0.14
N ILE A 160 -7.09 6.54 -0.43
CA ILE A 160 -5.84 6.65 -1.23
C ILE A 160 -6.09 6.72 -2.74
N SER A 161 -7.34 6.56 -3.19
CA SER A 161 -7.79 6.69 -4.58
C SER A 161 -9.27 7.04 -4.64
N GLU A 162 -9.74 7.58 -5.75
CA GLU A 162 -11.17 7.81 -6.00
C GLU A 162 -11.96 6.50 -6.02
N GLU A 163 -11.34 5.41 -6.52
CA GLU A 163 -11.99 4.10 -6.49
C GLU A 163 -12.18 3.61 -5.04
N THR A 164 -11.19 3.79 -4.15
CA THR A 164 -11.34 3.48 -2.72
C THR A 164 -12.42 4.37 -2.07
N ARG A 165 -12.53 5.64 -2.46
CA ARG A 165 -13.59 6.56 -2.02
C ARG A 165 -14.97 6.07 -2.42
N LYS A 166 -15.14 5.69 -3.69
CA LYS A 166 -16.40 5.12 -4.21
C LYS A 166 -16.80 3.84 -3.47
N GLU A 167 -15.85 2.93 -3.23
CA GLU A 167 -16.07 1.73 -2.43
C GLU A 167 -16.50 2.05 -0.99
N LEU A 168 -15.82 3.00 -0.35
CA LEU A 168 -16.14 3.44 1.01
C LEU A 168 -17.55 4.00 1.08
N MET A 169 -17.92 4.87 0.15
CA MET A 169 -19.26 5.42 0.04
C MET A 169 -20.31 4.32 -0.19
N LYS A 170 -20.06 3.39 -1.11
CA LYS A 170 -20.97 2.28 -1.43
C LYS A 170 -21.16 1.34 -0.24
N LEU A 171 -20.09 0.97 0.44
CA LEU A 171 -20.11 -0.09 1.46
C LEU A 171 -20.37 0.43 2.88
N LYS A 172 -19.97 1.65 3.17
CA LYS A 172 -20.00 2.23 4.52
C LYS A 172 -20.87 3.47 4.64
N LYS A 173 -21.34 4.02 3.53
CA LYS A 173 -22.07 5.30 3.47
C LYS A 173 -21.27 6.44 4.11
N LYS A 174 -19.95 6.42 3.92
CA LYS A 174 -19.02 7.43 4.39
C LYS A 174 -18.30 8.02 3.18
N ASP A 175 -18.30 9.34 3.10
CA ASP A 175 -17.47 10.06 2.16
C ASP A 175 -16.08 10.29 2.74
N SER A 176 -15.11 10.59 1.89
CA SER A 176 -13.72 10.84 2.27
C SER A 176 -13.08 11.84 1.33
N ASP A 177 -12.09 12.56 1.82
CA ASP A 177 -11.15 13.23 0.92
C ASP A 177 -10.23 12.19 0.27
N VAL A 178 -9.64 12.54 -0.88
CA VAL A 178 -8.68 11.66 -1.57
C VAL A 178 -7.27 12.20 -1.40
N LEU A 179 -6.37 11.32 -1.00
CA LEU A 179 -4.95 11.60 -0.86
C LEU A 179 -4.14 10.48 -1.50
N TYR A 180 -3.58 10.72 -2.66
CA TYR A 180 -2.75 9.74 -3.33
C TYR A 180 -1.46 9.44 -2.56
N ASN A 181 -1.01 8.20 -2.66
CA ASN A 181 0.23 7.76 -2.05
C ASN A 181 1.44 8.36 -2.76
N SER A 182 2.50 8.67 -2.00
CA SER A 182 3.80 9.05 -2.60
C SER A 182 4.59 7.82 -3.03
N ILE A 183 5.53 8.03 -3.95
CA ILE A 183 6.46 7.01 -4.40
C ILE A 183 7.43 6.66 -3.26
N PRO A 184 7.63 5.37 -2.94
CA PRO A 184 8.44 4.97 -1.77
C PRO A 184 9.96 4.95 -2.05
N PHE A 185 10.43 5.22 -3.27
CA PHE A 185 11.83 5.05 -3.63
C PHE A 185 12.75 6.19 -3.19
N ASN A 186 13.95 5.79 -2.74
CA ASN A 186 15.10 6.67 -2.67
C ASN A 186 15.84 6.67 -4.01
N PHE A 187 15.64 7.68 -4.85
CA PHE A 187 16.23 7.77 -6.18
C PHE A 187 17.75 7.95 -6.20
N GLN A 188 18.38 8.21 -5.05
CA GLN A 188 19.84 8.32 -4.92
C GLN A 188 20.51 6.98 -4.60
N LEU A 189 19.73 5.96 -4.24
CA LEU A 189 20.26 4.65 -3.89
C LEU A 189 20.86 3.96 -5.12
N GLN A 190 22.08 3.45 -5.02
CA GLN A 190 22.73 2.67 -6.06
C GLN A 190 22.04 1.32 -6.24
N GLU A 191 21.83 0.90 -7.49
CA GLU A 191 21.21 -0.39 -7.82
C GLU A 191 22.16 -1.56 -7.49
N LYS A 192 21.56 -2.71 -7.12
CA LYS A 192 22.28 -3.94 -6.86
C LYS A 192 21.73 -5.07 -7.73
N PRO A 193 22.56 -5.73 -8.56
CA PRO A 193 22.14 -6.81 -9.43
C PRO A 193 21.45 -7.97 -8.71
N VAL A 194 20.46 -8.58 -9.38
CA VAL A 194 19.80 -9.81 -8.93
C VAL A 194 20.27 -10.96 -9.82
N GLU A 195 21.12 -11.83 -9.27
CA GLU A 195 21.82 -12.89 -10.00
C GLU A 195 20.90 -13.81 -10.81
N SER A 196 19.72 -14.16 -10.27
CA SER A 196 18.77 -15.09 -10.93
C SER A 196 18.26 -14.61 -12.28
N VAL A 197 18.38 -13.32 -12.60
CA VAL A 197 17.96 -12.72 -13.88
C VAL A 197 19.02 -11.86 -14.54
N CYS A 198 20.23 -11.82 -13.97
CA CYS A 198 21.34 -11.08 -14.57
C CYS A 198 21.67 -11.68 -15.96
N GLY A 199 21.73 -10.82 -16.98
CA GLY A 199 21.97 -11.21 -18.36
C GLY A 199 20.80 -11.92 -19.07
N ARG A 200 19.62 -12.02 -18.44
CA ARG A 200 18.41 -12.60 -19.03
C ARG A 200 17.39 -11.51 -19.39
N ARG A 201 16.70 -11.71 -20.49
CA ARG A 201 15.53 -10.89 -20.83
C ARG A 201 14.33 -11.36 -20.01
N TYR A 202 13.59 -10.43 -19.38
CA TYR A 202 12.46 -10.82 -18.55
C TYR A 202 11.31 -9.83 -18.54
N ILE A 203 10.12 -10.40 -18.37
CA ILE A 203 8.88 -9.69 -18.03
C ILE A 203 8.75 -9.76 -16.50
N LEU A 204 8.49 -8.63 -15.86
CA LEU A 204 8.39 -8.51 -14.42
C LEU A 204 6.92 -8.37 -13.97
N ASP A 205 6.53 -9.12 -12.94
CA ASP A 205 5.35 -8.81 -12.11
C ASP A 205 5.78 -8.72 -10.65
N VAL A 206 5.37 -7.67 -9.96
CA VAL A 206 5.67 -7.45 -8.53
C VAL A 206 4.37 -7.35 -7.76
N ASN A 207 3.95 -8.48 -7.18
CA ASN A 207 2.69 -8.60 -6.46
C ASN A 207 2.76 -9.68 -5.37
N ARG A 208 1.79 -9.68 -4.45
CA ARG A 208 1.56 -10.83 -3.59
C ARG A 208 0.99 -11.99 -4.43
N PHE A 209 1.39 -13.23 -4.11
CA PHE A 209 0.85 -14.42 -4.78
C PHE A 209 -0.58 -14.72 -4.29
N GLU A 210 -1.51 -13.88 -4.68
CA GLU A 210 -2.92 -13.98 -4.37
C GLU A 210 -3.72 -14.03 -5.68
N LEU A 211 -4.70 -14.92 -5.78
CA LEU A 211 -5.41 -15.17 -7.04
C LEU A 211 -6.01 -13.91 -7.69
N TYR A 212 -6.47 -12.94 -6.88
CA TYR A 212 -7.00 -11.69 -7.45
C TYR A 212 -5.90 -10.77 -8.04
N LYS A 213 -4.62 -11.07 -7.80
CA LYS A 213 -3.48 -10.42 -8.47
C LYS A 213 -3.26 -10.96 -9.87
N ASN A 214 -3.94 -12.05 -10.21
CA ASN A 214 -4.11 -12.56 -11.57
C ASN A 214 -2.81 -12.96 -12.30
N ALA A 215 -1.80 -13.40 -11.55
CA ALA A 215 -0.55 -13.91 -12.14
C ALA A 215 -0.80 -15.10 -13.07
N GLU A 216 -1.89 -15.86 -12.88
CA GLU A 216 -2.28 -16.97 -13.75
C GLU A 216 -2.49 -16.52 -15.20
N THR A 217 -3.25 -15.45 -15.43
CA THR A 217 -3.48 -14.91 -16.78
C THR A 217 -2.15 -14.55 -17.47
N LEU A 218 -1.20 -13.98 -16.71
CA LEU A 218 0.14 -13.65 -17.21
C LEU A 218 0.97 -14.90 -17.53
N ILE A 219 0.91 -15.95 -16.70
CA ILE A 219 1.56 -17.24 -16.95
C ILE A 219 0.99 -17.87 -18.23
N ARG A 220 -0.33 -17.85 -18.44
CA ARG A 220 -0.98 -18.35 -19.65
C ARG A 220 -0.63 -17.54 -20.89
N ALA A 221 -0.54 -16.21 -20.78
CA ALA A 221 -0.09 -15.35 -21.88
C ALA A 221 1.39 -15.66 -22.27
N LEU A 222 2.26 -15.92 -21.28
CA LEU A 222 3.62 -16.39 -21.59
C LEU A 222 3.61 -17.74 -22.34
N TYR A 223 2.69 -18.66 -22.01
CA TYR A 223 2.56 -19.92 -22.72
C TYR A 223 2.22 -19.71 -24.19
N GLU A 224 1.28 -18.81 -24.51
CA GLU A 224 0.94 -18.46 -25.91
C GLU A 224 2.13 -17.85 -26.67
N LEU A 225 3.01 -17.13 -25.94
CA LEU A 225 4.18 -16.46 -26.50
C LEU A 225 5.49 -17.28 -26.44
N LYS A 226 5.49 -18.48 -25.89
CA LYS A 226 6.71 -19.23 -25.56
C LYS A 226 7.68 -19.42 -26.69
N ASP A 227 7.17 -19.60 -27.93
CA ASP A 227 7.96 -19.84 -29.14
C ASP A 227 8.24 -18.55 -29.93
N GLN A 228 7.70 -17.42 -29.48
CA GLN A 228 7.77 -16.11 -30.16
C GLN A 228 8.70 -15.12 -29.46
N ILE A 229 8.88 -15.25 -28.14
CA ILE A 229 9.73 -14.37 -27.34
C ILE A 229 10.72 -15.16 -26.48
N PRO A 230 11.96 -14.69 -26.28
CA PRO A 230 12.96 -15.38 -25.46
C PRO A 230 12.82 -15.11 -23.95
N HIS A 231 11.88 -14.24 -23.55
CA HIS A 231 11.76 -13.74 -22.19
C HIS A 231 11.34 -14.80 -21.19
N ILE A 232 11.88 -14.71 -19.98
CA ILE A 232 11.33 -15.38 -18.81
C ILE A 232 10.30 -14.47 -18.15
N LEU A 233 9.41 -15.07 -17.37
CA LEU A 233 8.52 -14.35 -16.47
C LEU A 233 9.10 -14.39 -15.06
N TYR A 234 9.40 -13.22 -14.51
CA TYR A 234 9.89 -13.07 -13.15
C TYR A 234 8.77 -12.55 -12.26
N LEU A 235 8.26 -13.43 -11.41
CA LEU A 235 7.18 -13.15 -10.46
C LEU A 235 7.80 -12.86 -9.10
N LYS A 236 7.92 -11.59 -8.75
CA LYS A 236 8.40 -11.14 -7.44
C LYS A 236 7.24 -10.95 -6.49
N GLY A 237 7.22 -11.69 -5.39
CA GLY A 237 6.11 -11.53 -4.46
C GLY A 237 6.32 -12.20 -3.11
N TYR A 238 5.32 -12.02 -2.24
CA TYR A 238 5.28 -12.66 -0.94
C TYR A 238 4.24 -13.77 -0.92
N ASN A 239 4.61 -14.86 -0.26
CA ASN A 239 3.74 -16.00 -0.07
C ASN A 239 2.88 -15.83 1.19
N HIS A 240 1.84 -15.01 1.11
CA HIS A 240 0.92 -14.81 2.23
C HIS A 240 -0.09 -15.96 2.37
N PHE A 241 -0.42 -16.64 1.27
CA PHE A 241 -1.29 -17.80 1.20
C PHE A 241 -0.57 -18.91 0.42
N PRO A 242 0.01 -19.91 1.13
CA PRO A 242 0.77 -20.99 0.50
C PRO A 242 0.00 -21.73 -0.59
N GLN A 243 -1.32 -21.92 -0.41
CA GLN A 243 -2.17 -22.59 -1.39
C GLN A 243 -2.25 -21.84 -2.73
N ASP A 244 -2.27 -20.51 -2.71
CA ASP A 244 -2.36 -19.72 -3.94
C ASP A 244 -1.05 -19.82 -4.74
N LEU A 245 0.11 -19.78 -4.07
CA LEU A 245 1.40 -20.01 -4.72
C LEU A 245 1.51 -21.44 -5.25
N MET A 246 1.11 -22.45 -4.48
CA MET A 246 1.10 -23.85 -4.94
C MET A 246 0.22 -24.04 -6.18
N TYR A 247 -0.93 -23.38 -6.22
CA TYR A 247 -1.79 -23.38 -7.39
C TYR A 247 -1.07 -22.79 -8.62
N LEU A 248 -0.46 -21.59 -8.50
CA LEU A 248 0.27 -20.97 -9.60
C LEU A 248 1.45 -21.86 -10.09
N GLN A 249 2.16 -22.51 -9.17
CA GLN A 249 3.22 -23.46 -9.50
C GLN A 249 2.69 -24.70 -10.23
N SER A 250 1.48 -25.17 -9.89
CA SER A 250 0.83 -26.27 -10.61
C SER A 250 0.48 -25.88 -12.05
N VAL A 251 -0.01 -24.66 -12.27
CA VAL A 251 -0.28 -24.12 -13.62
C VAL A 251 1.01 -24.05 -14.45
N VAL A 252 2.12 -23.55 -13.87
CA VAL A 252 3.42 -23.52 -14.56
C VAL A 252 3.90 -24.94 -14.93
N SER A 253 3.67 -25.92 -14.05
CA SER A 253 4.03 -27.31 -14.28
C SER A 253 3.19 -27.96 -15.39
N GLU A 254 1.88 -27.74 -15.37
CA GLU A 254 0.92 -28.20 -16.38
C GLU A 254 1.28 -27.67 -17.77
N LEU A 255 1.60 -26.38 -17.87
CA LEU A 255 1.99 -25.72 -19.11
C LEU A 255 3.45 -25.97 -19.52
N LYS A 256 4.22 -26.74 -18.74
CA LYS A 256 5.64 -27.05 -18.99
C LYS A 256 6.54 -25.81 -19.10
N LEU A 257 6.29 -24.80 -18.26
CA LEU A 257 6.99 -23.51 -18.25
C LEU A 257 8.03 -23.38 -17.12
N LYS A 258 8.45 -24.48 -16.47
CA LYS A 258 9.34 -24.44 -15.29
C LYS A 258 10.65 -23.67 -15.53
N ASP A 259 11.21 -23.76 -16.75
CA ASP A 259 12.44 -23.07 -17.12
C ASP A 259 12.24 -21.61 -17.54
N ARG A 260 10.99 -21.18 -17.68
CA ARG A 260 10.58 -19.87 -18.17
C ARG A 260 9.90 -18.99 -17.11
N VAL A 261 9.55 -19.54 -15.94
CA VAL A 261 8.88 -18.80 -14.85
C VAL A 261 9.66 -18.93 -13.55
N ILE A 262 10.02 -17.79 -12.97
CA ILE A 262 10.70 -17.72 -11.67
C ILE A 262 9.75 -17.11 -10.66
N PHE A 263 9.50 -17.83 -9.56
CA PHE A 263 8.81 -17.30 -8.38
C PHE A 263 9.85 -16.87 -7.35
N ASP A 264 10.01 -15.56 -7.14
CA ASP A 264 10.91 -15.02 -6.13
C ASP A 264 10.16 -14.58 -4.89
N THR A 265 10.26 -15.38 -3.83
CA THR A 265 9.69 -15.08 -2.51
C THR A 265 10.71 -14.49 -1.54
N SER A 266 11.96 -14.32 -1.95
CA SER A 266 13.03 -13.81 -1.08
C SER A 266 12.82 -12.33 -0.73
N ASN A 267 13.38 -11.92 0.40
CA ASN A 267 13.41 -10.50 0.74
C ASN A 267 14.44 -9.79 -0.14
N ARG A 268 13.99 -8.82 -0.90
CA ARG A 268 14.84 -7.97 -1.72
C ARG A 268 15.01 -6.60 -1.07
N THR A 269 16.24 -6.11 -1.09
CA THR A 269 16.54 -4.73 -0.71
C THR A 269 15.95 -3.75 -1.71
N GLU A 270 15.77 -2.49 -1.34
CA GLU A 270 15.32 -1.44 -2.27
C GLU A 270 16.26 -1.33 -3.49
N ALA A 271 17.58 -1.50 -3.28
CA ALA A 271 18.59 -1.49 -4.35
C ALA A 271 18.38 -2.64 -5.36
N GLU A 272 18.05 -3.86 -4.88
CA GLU A 272 17.73 -5.01 -5.73
C GLU A 272 16.37 -4.84 -6.43
N MET A 273 15.36 -4.30 -5.74
CA MET A 273 14.06 -4.00 -6.34
C MET A 273 14.18 -2.97 -7.45
N ARG A 274 14.95 -1.91 -7.24
CA ARG A 274 15.22 -0.92 -8.29
C ARG A 274 15.88 -1.55 -9.51
N TRP A 275 16.89 -2.40 -9.28
CA TRP A 275 17.54 -3.13 -10.36
C TRP A 275 16.55 -4.00 -11.14
N LEU A 276 15.67 -4.72 -10.44
CA LEU A 276 14.62 -5.54 -11.09
C LEU A 276 13.70 -4.70 -11.97
N TYR A 277 13.29 -3.52 -11.52
CA TYR A 277 12.47 -2.64 -12.35
C TYR A 277 13.25 -2.10 -13.55
N THR A 278 14.42 -1.53 -13.32
CA THR A 278 15.20 -0.83 -14.37
C THR A 278 15.64 -1.75 -15.50
N HIS A 279 15.89 -3.03 -15.21
CA HIS A 279 16.38 -4.01 -16.19
C HIS A 279 15.28 -4.93 -16.76
N ALA A 280 14.03 -4.77 -16.36
CA ALA A 280 12.92 -5.47 -16.99
C ALA A 280 12.61 -4.89 -18.37
N ASP A 281 12.40 -5.75 -19.36
CA ASP A 281 11.95 -5.32 -20.70
C ASP A 281 10.50 -4.82 -20.66
N LEU A 282 9.71 -5.34 -19.73
CA LEU A 282 8.31 -4.95 -19.51
C LEU A 282 7.89 -5.30 -18.07
N LEU A 283 7.21 -4.37 -17.41
CA LEU A 283 6.42 -4.70 -16.22
C LEU A 283 4.97 -4.92 -16.64
N VAL A 284 4.37 -6.01 -16.16
CA VAL A 284 2.92 -6.26 -16.30
C VAL A 284 2.28 -6.24 -14.92
N SER A 285 1.21 -5.46 -14.76
CA SER A 285 0.38 -5.46 -13.55
C SER A 285 -1.00 -6.04 -13.88
N PRO A 286 -1.20 -7.37 -13.70
CA PRO A 286 -2.38 -8.07 -14.20
C PRO A 286 -3.57 -8.06 -13.23
N SER A 287 -3.49 -7.35 -12.12
CA SER A 287 -4.45 -7.38 -11.01
C SER A 287 -5.89 -7.15 -11.44
N LEU A 288 -6.82 -7.95 -10.88
CA LEU A 288 -8.27 -7.75 -11.02
C LEU A 288 -8.80 -6.66 -10.11
N LYS A 289 -8.06 -6.33 -9.05
CA LYS A 289 -8.44 -5.32 -8.08
C LYS A 289 -7.22 -4.77 -7.35
N GLU A 290 -7.23 -3.46 -7.12
CA GLU A 290 -6.21 -2.71 -6.38
C GLU A 290 -6.85 -1.66 -5.47
N GLY A 291 -6.11 -1.23 -4.44
CA GLY A 291 -6.43 -0.03 -3.68
C GLY A 291 -5.80 1.22 -4.28
N PHE A 292 -4.57 1.07 -4.80
CA PHE A 292 -3.82 2.13 -5.47
C PHE A 292 -3.07 1.62 -6.70
N GLY A 293 -2.18 0.63 -6.55
CA GLY A 293 -1.33 0.14 -7.63
C GLY A 293 0.00 0.89 -7.68
N TRP A 294 0.81 0.76 -6.64
CA TRP A 294 2.15 1.37 -6.60
C TRP A 294 3.08 0.83 -7.69
N THR A 295 3.04 -0.49 -7.91
CA THR A 295 3.97 -1.20 -8.81
C THR A 295 4.07 -0.61 -10.21
N PRO A 296 2.97 -0.31 -10.93
CA PRO A 296 3.05 0.38 -12.23
C PRO A 296 3.71 1.76 -12.16
N ILE A 297 3.44 2.51 -11.10
CA ILE A 297 4.04 3.84 -10.91
C ILE A 297 5.54 3.71 -10.60
N GLU A 298 5.92 2.76 -9.74
CA GLU A 298 7.32 2.46 -9.41
C GLU A 298 8.14 2.12 -10.66
N ALA A 299 7.61 1.24 -11.51
CA ALA A 299 8.25 0.87 -12.76
C ALA A 299 8.36 2.07 -13.73
N ALA A 300 7.27 2.81 -13.90
CA ALA A 300 7.23 3.94 -14.82
C ALA A 300 8.20 5.08 -14.40
N VAL A 301 8.34 5.38 -13.10
CA VAL A 301 9.31 6.38 -12.62
C VAL A 301 10.77 5.95 -12.80
N LEU A 302 11.01 4.64 -12.90
CA LEU A 302 12.30 4.04 -13.25
C LEU A 302 12.45 3.82 -14.76
N LYS A 303 11.52 4.33 -15.57
CA LYS A 303 11.51 4.30 -17.04
C LYS A 303 11.37 2.90 -17.65
N THR A 304 10.86 1.94 -16.90
CA THR A 304 10.51 0.61 -17.39
C THR A 304 9.24 0.72 -18.23
N PRO A 305 9.12 0.06 -19.40
CA PRO A 305 7.84 -0.11 -20.09
C PRO A 305 6.83 -0.80 -19.17
N VAL A 306 5.57 -0.36 -19.20
CA VAL A 306 4.52 -0.87 -18.30
C VAL A 306 3.24 -1.19 -19.08
N LEU A 307 2.63 -2.33 -18.74
CA LEU A 307 1.31 -2.75 -19.21
C LEU A 307 0.43 -3.05 -17.99
N ILE A 308 -0.78 -2.51 -17.95
CA ILE A 308 -1.68 -2.63 -16.79
C ILE A 308 -3.03 -3.24 -17.17
N SER A 309 -3.68 -3.90 -16.23
CA SER A 309 -5.09 -4.29 -16.35
C SER A 309 -5.98 -3.07 -16.58
N ASN A 310 -6.99 -3.21 -17.44
CA ASN A 310 -8.02 -2.21 -17.68
C ASN A 310 -9.02 -2.15 -16.53
N ILE A 311 -8.55 -1.76 -15.33
CA ILE A 311 -9.39 -1.50 -14.15
C ILE A 311 -9.30 -0.03 -13.75
N ASP A 312 -10.38 0.49 -13.17
CA ASP A 312 -10.55 1.93 -12.96
C ASP A 312 -9.45 2.54 -12.10
N VAL A 313 -9.06 1.89 -11.00
CA VAL A 313 -8.01 2.39 -10.12
C VAL A 313 -6.65 2.49 -10.81
N LEU A 314 -6.27 1.51 -11.66
CA LEU A 314 -5.00 1.58 -12.37
C LEU A 314 -5.02 2.68 -13.44
N LYS A 315 -6.14 2.85 -14.16
CA LYS A 315 -6.30 3.99 -15.07
C LYS A 315 -6.26 5.33 -14.34
N GLU A 316 -6.91 5.43 -13.19
CA GLU A 316 -6.91 6.63 -12.35
C GLU A 316 -5.48 7.02 -11.94
N VAL A 317 -4.74 6.10 -11.29
CA VAL A 317 -3.42 6.41 -10.76
C VAL A 317 -2.36 6.61 -11.86
N THR A 318 -2.53 5.96 -13.00
CA THR A 318 -1.65 6.17 -14.17
C THR A 318 -2.11 7.32 -15.08
N CYS A 319 -3.12 8.08 -14.66
CA CYS A 319 -3.70 9.19 -15.43
C CYS A 319 -4.16 8.77 -16.86
N GLY A 320 -4.48 7.49 -17.06
CA GLY A 320 -4.82 6.92 -18.36
C GLY A 320 -3.66 6.96 -19.38
N LYS A 321 -2.40 7.09 -18.93
CA LYS A 321 -1.24 7.26 -19.79
C LYS A 321 -0.51 5.95 -20.13
N LEU A 322 -0.82 4.86 -19.43
CA LEU A 322 -0.22 3.57 -19.70
C LEU A 322 -1.13 2.69 -20.55
N PRO A 323 -0.56 1.82 -21.41
CA PRO A 323 -1.33 0.85 -22.18
C PRO A 323 -2.06 -0.12 -21.26
N THR A 324 -3.27 -0.51 -21.67
CA THR A 324 -4.13 -1.41 -20.91
C THR A 324 -4.47 -2.67 -21.68
N PHE A 325 -4.82 -3.73 -20.95
CA PHE A 325 -5.38 -4.97 -21.51
C PHE A 325 -6.60 -5.44 -20.70
N ASP A 326 -7.45 -6.26 -21.32
CA ASP A 326 -8.56 -6.92 -20.62
C ASP A 326 -8.02 -7.98 -19.65
N PRO A 327 -8.18 -7.80 -18.31
CA PRO A 327 -7.62 -8.73 -17.33
C PRO A 327 -8.23 -10.14 -17.38
N TYR A 328 -9.29 -10.35 -18.15
CA TYR A 328 -9.93 -11.65 -18.33
C TYR A 328 -9.57 -12.31 -19.68
N SER A 329 -8.78 -11.66 -20.54
CA SER A 329 -8.37 -12.15 -21.84
C SER A 329 -6.86 -12.47 -21.88
N VAL A 330 -6.52 -13.74 -21.99
CA VAL A 330 -5.16 -14.20 -22.20
C VAL A 330 -4.62 -13.72 -23.55
N ASP A 331 -5.44 -13.79 -24.60
CA ASP A 331 -5.07 -13.42 -25.97
C ASP A 331 -4.77 -11.91 -26.08
N ASP A 332 -5.60 -11.05 -25.46
CA ASP A 332 -5.37 -9.60 -25.47
C ASP A 332 -4.07 -9.29 -24.73
N LEU A 333 -3.84 -9.92 -23.56
CA LEU A 333 -2.60 -9.75 -22.80
C LEU A 333 -1.38 -10.20 -23.63
N ALA A 334 -1.43 -11.38 -24.25
CA ALA A 334 -0.34 -11.91 -25.07
C ALA A 334 -0.04 -10.97 -26.26
N SER A 335 -1.06 -10.53 -26.98
CA SER A 335 -0.94 -9.59 -28.10
C SER A 335 -0.31 -8.24 -27.66
N LYS A 336 -0.73 -7.68 -26.52
CA LYS A 336 -0.19 -6.42 -25.98
C LYS A 336 1.27 -6.59 -25.52
N ILE A 337 1.61 -7.71 -24.86
CA ILE A 337 2.99 -8.02 -24.49
C ILE A 337 3.87 -8.06 -25.73
N GLN A 338 3.47 -8.84 -26.75
CA GLN A 338 4.23 -8.97 -28.00
C GLN A 338 4.43 -7.61 -28.69
N SER A 339 3.36 -6.81 -28.77
CA SER A 339 3.41 -5.47 -29.36
C SER A 339 4.41 -4.55 -28.67
N ILE A 340 4.39 -4.50 -27.33
CA ILE A 340 5.29 -3.63 -26.55
C ILE A 340 6.73 -4.11 -26.62
N LEU A 341 6.96 -5.44 -26.59
CA LEU A 341 8.33 -5.99 -26.69
C LEU A 341 8.93 -5.79 -28.10
N THR A 342 8.10 -5.75 -29.14
CA THR A 342 8.53 -5.49 -30.53
C THR A 342 8.77 -4.00 -30.78
N ASN A 343 7.88 -3.15 -30.26
CA ASN A 343 7.90 -1.71 -30.42
C ASN A 343 7.77 -1.03 -29.03
N PRO A 344 8.83 -1.02 -28.23
CA PRO A 344 8.77 -0.44 -26.88
C PRO A 344 8.57 1.10 -26.97
N PRO A 345 7.94 1.69 -25.96
CA PRO A 345 7.84 3.15 -25.85
C PRO A 345 9.22 3.80 -25.96
N SER A 346 9.31 4.91 -26.66
CA SER A 346 10.57 5.66 -26.83
C SER A 346 11.16 6.10 -25.48
N VAL A 347 12.45 6.42 -25.47
CA VAL A 347 13.11 6.94 -24.27
C VAL A 347 12.44 8.23 -23.81
N GLU A 348 12.07 9.11 -24.73
CA GLU A 348 11.43 10.40 -24.45
C GLU A 348 10.04 10.22 -23.84
N GLU A 349 9.23 9.31 -24.35
CA GLU A 349 7.91 8.97 -23.76
C GLU A 349 8.05 8.45 -22.33
N ARG A 350 9.01 7.55 -22.08
CA ARG A 350 9.27 7.01 -20.74
C ARG A 350 9.80 8.06 -19.77
N GLU A 351 10.64 8.99 -20.23
CA GLU A 351 11.12 10.13 -19.43
C GLU A 351 10.01 11.09 -19.07
N THR A 352 9.15 11.40 -20.01
CA THR A 352 7.98 12.26 -19.80
C THR A 352 7.04 11.66 -18.77
N LEU A 353 6.73 10.37 -18.85
CA LEU A 353 5.92 9.66 -17.85
C LEU A 353 6.60 9.62 -16.48
N ALA A 354 7.90 9.35 -16.44
CA ALA A 354 8.65 9.33 -15.19
C ALA A 354 8.62 10.70 -14.48
N ALA A 355 8.79 11.79 -15.23
CA ALA A 355 8.71 13.15 -14.69
C ALA A 355 7.31 13.46 -14.15
N LEU A 356 6.26 13.16 -14.92
CA LEU A 356 4.86 13.33 -14.51
C LEU A 356 4.55 12.63 -13.18
N TYR A 357 4.94 11.36 -13.05
CA TYR A 357 4.62 10.60 -11.83
C TYR A 357 5.50 11.00 -10.65
N LYS A 358 6.77 11.37 -10.84
CA LYS A 358 7.64 11.91 -9.78
C LYS A 358 7.08 13.19 -9.18
N GLU A 359 6.52 14.07 -10.01
CA GLU A 359 5.88 15.31 -9.57
C GLU A 359 4.57 14.99 -8.83
N LYS A 360 3.65 14.28 -9.50
CA LYS A 360 2.31 13.98 -8.97
C LYS A 360 2.36 13.19 -7.66
N TYR A 361 3.25 12.22 -7.55
CA TYR A 361 3.38 11.34 -6.39
C TYR A 361 4.60 11.66 -5.53
N SER A 362 4.97 12.93 -5.48
CA SER A 362 6.04 13.40 -4.59
C SER A 362 5.61 13.32 -3.12
N LEU A 363 6.58 13.03 -2.23
CA LEU A 363 6.32 13.03 -0.79
C LEU A 363 5.84 14.41 -0.32
N LYS A 364 6.45 15.49 -0.85
CA LYS A 364 6.04 16.86 -0.52
C LYS A 364 4.57 17.09 -0.90
N GLY A 365 4.16 16.71 -2.10
CA GLY A 365 2.76 16.85 -2.56
C GLY A 365 1.78 16.06 -1.68
N GLN A 366 2.14 14.86 -1.25
CA GLN A 366 1.33 14.09 -0.33
C GLN A 366 1.16 14.78 1.04
N ILE A 367 2.25 15.32 1.61
CA ILE A 367 2.20 15.98 2.92
C ILE A 367 1.45 17.32 2.84
N ASP A 368 1.64 18.09 1.78
CA ASP A 368 0.89 19.32 1.53
C ASP A 368 -0.61 19.03 1.39
N GLY A 369 -0.97 17.98 0.65
CA GLY A 369 -2.35 17.51 0.51
C GLY A 369 -2.95 17.07 1.84
N LEU A 370 -2.24 16.26 2.62
CA LEU A 370 -2.66 15.83 3.96
C LEU A 370 -2.88 17.03 4.88
N THR A 371 -1.95 17.98 4.87
CA THR A 371 -2.04 19.20 5.67
C THR A 371 -3.29 20.00 5.31
N ASN A 372 -3.57 20.20 4.03
CA ASN A 372 -4.74 20.93 3.57
C ASN A 372 -6.05 20.25 3.99
N ILE A 373 -6.13 18.92 3.88
CA ILE A 373 -7.29 18.13 4.32
C ILE A 373 -7.53 18.32 5.83
N ILE A 374 -6.50 18.20 6.64
CA ILE A 374 -6.62 18.35 8.10
C ILE A 374 -7.06 19.77 8.46
N LEU A 375 -6.41 20.79 7.90
CA LEU A 375 -6.75 22.19 8.17
C LEU A 375 -8.17 22.56 7.73
N LYS A 376 -8.66 22.00 6.62
CA LYS A 376 -10.05 22.11 6.18
C LYS A 376 -11.00 21.59 7.27
N HIS A 377 -10.77 20.37 7.76
CA HIS A 377 -11.63 19.75 8.77
C HIS A 377 -11.59 20.47 10.12
N LEU A 378 -10.43 20.99 10.54
CA LEU A 378 -10.28 21.79 11.75
C LEU A 378 -11.10 23.10 11.66
N LYS A 379 -11.15 23.74 10.49
CA LYS A 379 -11.97 24.95 10.26
C LYS A 379 -13.46 24.63 10.30
N GLU A 380 -13.90 23.58 9.63
CA GLU A 380 -15.31 23.16 9.58
C GLU A 380 -15.88 22.91 10.97
N GLU A 381 -15.11 22.33 11.90
CA GLU A 381 -15.55 22.13 13.28
C GLU A 381 -15.65 23.46 14.06
N ASN A 382 -14.66 24.33 13.91
CA ASN A 382 -14.69 25.62 14.57
C ASN A 382 -15.89 26.48 14.14
N ASP A 383 -16.26 26.42 12.85
CA ASP A 383 -17.42 27.14 12.33
C ASP A 383 -18.76 26.48 12.73
N GLY A 384 -18.76 25.13 12.89
CA GLY A 384 -19.92 24.37 13.38
C GLY A 384 -20.23 24.57 14.86
N PHE A 385 -19.25 24.98 15.69
CA PHE A 385 -19.45 25.35 17.10
C PHE A 385 -19.94 26.80 17.28
N ARG A 386 -19.85 27.62 16.23
CA ARG A 386 -20.30 29.02 16.25
C ARG A 386 -21.74 29.21 15.75
N ARG A 387 -22.41 28.15 15.32
CA ARG A 387 -23.84 28.12 14.97
C ARG A 387 -24.63 27.33 16.01
#